data_6f96e3c36f34a513e2485a070318f815
#
_entry.id   6f96e3c36f34a513e2485a070318f815
#
_cell.length_a   1.000
_cell.length_b   1.000
_cell.length_c   1.000
_cell.angle_alpha   90.00
_cell.angle_beta   90.00
_cell.angle_gamma   90.00
#
_symmetry.space_group_name_H-M   'P 1'
#
loop_
_entity.id
_entity.type
_entity.pdbx_description
1 polymer ?
#
loop_
_entity_poly.entity_id
_entity_poly.type
_entity_poly.pdbx_seq_one_letter_code
_entity_poly.pdbx_strand_id
1 'polypeptide(L)'
;PEYRVCVDVPNLIDYMLIILYGGNLDAPISNFLGNTRPNNFYSIRNRLGDFGFQHFVHDAEHTLLNVNQNRTGPYSAGSSFQYFNPQYLWQKLQDNDEFRLKVADHIHKHMFNGGVLTREQATELFLKRKEEIDRAVVAESARWGDSKRSDPFTRDNAWIRTINNVVNNFIRRRADIVFSQLQQDELYPDVNAPVLNQFGGIVGDGFLLEVNKGNA
;
A
#
# COMPACT_ATOMS: atom_id res chain seq x y z
N PRO A 1 12.95 9.69 32.15
CA PRO A 1 13.66 9.49 30.88
C PRO A 1 12.75 9.96 29.75
N GLU A 2 13.23 10.89 28.93
CA GLU A 2 12.54 11.25 27.69
C GLU A 2 12.63 10.06 26.73
N TYR A 3 11.51 9.43 26.46
CA TYR A 3 11.43 8.38 25.45
C TYR A 3 11.54 9.03 24.07
N ARG A 4 12.60 8.73 23.35
CA ARG A 4 12.71 9.16 21.95
C ARG A 4 11.79 8.31 21.07
N VAL A 5 11.00 8.95 20.22
CA VAL A 5 10.25 8.25 19.20
C VAL A 5 11.23 7.59 18.23
N CYS A 6 11.20 6.26 18.14
CA CYS A 6 12.08 5.50 17.27
C CYS A 6 11.49 5.27 15.88
N VAL A 7 10.18 5.09 15.78
CA VAL A 7 9.46 4.79 14.54
C VAL A 7 8.26 5.73 14.41
N ASP A 8 8.06 6.29 13.25
CA ASP A 8 6.82 6.98 12.87
C ASP A 8 5.76 5.92 12.54
N VAL A 9 4.93 5.61 13.54
CA VAL A 9 3.91 4.55 13.43
C VAL A 9 2.88 4.84 12.36
N PRO A 10 2.31 6.05 12.22
CA PRO A 10 1.44 6.39 11.09
C PRO A 10 2.08 6.12 9.73
N ASN A 11 3.31 6.56 9.53
CA ASN A 11 4.04 6.30 8.29
C ASN A 11 4.28 4.80 8.06
N LEU A 12 4.66 4.04 9.10
CA LEU A 12 4.82 2.59 8.98
C LEU A 12 3.53 1.91 8.49
N ILE A 13 2.38 2.31 9.05
CA ILE A 13 1.08 1.77 8.66
C ILE A 13 0.79 2.11 7.20
N ASP A 14 0.90 3.37 6.81
CA ASP A 14 0.65 3.80 5.43
C ASP A 14 1.60 3.12 4.43
N TYR A 15 2.88 3.00 4.78
CA TYR A 15 3.86 2.25 3.99
C TYR A 15 3.43 0.79 3.78
N MET A 16 3.05 0.09 4.86
CA MET A 16 2.63 -1.30 4.77
C MET A 16 1.34 -1.45 3.97
N LEU A 17 0.36 -0.56 4.13
CA LEU A 17 -0.86 -0.58 3.32
C LEU A 17 -0.58 -0.43 1.82
N ILE A 18 0.39 0.40 1.43
CA ILE A 18 0.82 0.52 0.02
C ILE A 18 1.45 -0.79 -0.47
N ILE A 19 2.32 -1.41 0.32
CA ILE A 19 2.95 -2.71 -0.01
C ILE A 19 1.88 -3.80 -0.18
N LEU A 20 0.95 -3.88 0.77
CA LEU A 20 -0.12 -4.87 0.76
C LEU A 20 -1.08 -4.64 -0.42
N TYR A 21 -1.49 -3.40 -0.65
CA TYR A 21 -2.34 -3.04 -1.80
C TYR A 21 -1.65 -3.33 -3.13
N GLY A 22 -0.39 -2.96 -3.29
CA GLY A 22 0.39 -3.25 -4.49
C GLY A 22 0.65 -4.75 -4.71
N GLY A 23 0.57 -5.56 -3.66
CA GLY A 23 0.98 -6.96 -3.69
C GLY A 23 2.47 -7.10 -4.02
N ASN A 24 3.31 -6.21 -3.47
CA ASN A 24 4.73 -6.13 -3.80
C ASN A 24 5.47 -7.41 -3.41
N LEU A 25 6.04 -8.08 -4.41
CA LEU A 25 6.75 -9.36 -4.20
C LEU A 25 8.15 -9.19 -3.63
N ASP A 26 8.72 -7.99 -3.72
CA ASP A 26 10.13 -7.77 -3.40
C ASP A 26 10.38 -6.75 -2.29
N ALA A 27 9.32 -6.27 -1.63
CA ALA A 27 9.41 -5.35 -0.50
C ALA A 27 8.31 -5.62 0.55
N PRO A 28 8.58 -5.30 1.82
CA PRO A 28 9.89 -5.09 2.44
C PRO A 28 10.63 -6.40 2.70
N ILE A 29 9.99 -7.53 2.49
CA ILE A 29 10.57 -8.88 2.50
C ILE A 29 10.45 -9.47 1.10
N SER A 30 11.56 -9.96 0.57
CA SER A 30 11.61 -10.47 -0.80
C SER A 30 11.09 -11.90 -0.93
N ASN A 31 10.10 -12.10 -1.80
CA ASN A 31 9.64 -13.43 -2.22
C ASN A 31 10.74 -14.19 -3.00
N PHE A 32 11.56 -13.45 -3.74
CA PHE A 32 12.67 -14.04 -4.49
C PHE A 32 13.81 -14.54 -3.60
N LEU A 33 13.82 -14.09 -2.34
CA LEU A 33 14.74 -14.56 -1.30
C LEU A 33 14.04 -15.46 -0.28
N GLY A 34 12.96 -16.14 -0.69
CA GLY A 34 12.22 -17.09 0.13
C GLY A 34 11.46 -16.47 1.29
N ASN A 35 11.09 -15.20 1.21
CA ASN A 35 10.42 -14.44 2.28
C ASN A 35 11.16 -14.41 3.62
N THR A 36 12.49 -14.49 3.59
CA THR A 36 13.34 -14.54 4.79
C THR A 36 14.30 -13.35 4.90
N ARG A 37 14.38 -12.51 3.88
CA ARG A 37 15.32 -11.40 3.82
C ARG A 37 14.63 -10.09 3.43
N PRO A 38 14.97 -8.98 4.12
CA PRO A 38 14.52 -7.66 3.74
C PRO A 38 15.08 -7.24 2.38
N ASN A 39 14.29 -6.50 1.62
CA ASN A 39 14.70 -5.88 0.36
C ASN A 39 13.83 -4.65 0.06
N ASN A 40 14.32 -3.81 -0.82
CA ASN A 40 13.61 -2.71 -1.48
C ASN A 40 12.79 -1.82 -0.53
N PHE A 41 13.42 -1.30 0.52
CA PHE A 41 12.87 -0.23 1.34
C PHE A 41 13.95 0.77 1.75
N TYR A 42 13.54 2.01 1.99
CA TYR A 42 14.38 3.02 2.63
C TYR A 42 13.77 3.48 3.93
N SER A 43 14.63 3.81 4.89
CA SER A 43 14.22 4.41 6.16
C SER A 43 15.05 5.66 6.40
N ILE A 44 14.38 6.77 6.62
CA ILE A 44 14.99 8.08 6.85
C ILE A 44 14.55 8.58 8.21
N ARG A 45 15.47 9.20 8.94
CA ARG A 45 15.18 9.89 10.19
C ARG A 45 15.84 11.26 10.21
N ASN A 46 15.05 12.29 10.52
CA ASN A 46 15.59 13.59 10.87
C ASN A 46 16.13 13.53 12.31
N ARG A 47 17.44 13.72 12.47
CA ARG A 47 18.10 13.68 13.80
C ARG A 47 17.76 14.88 14.68
N LEU A 48 17.30 15.97 14.08
CA LEU A 48 16.93 17.23 14.76
C LEU A 48 15.41 17.34 14.98
N GLY A 49 14.62 16.39 14.45
CA GLY A 49 13.17 16.38 14.59
C GLY A 49 12.68 15.38 15.61
N ASP A 50 11.43 15.51 15.98
CA ASP A 50 10.77 14.68 17.01
C ASP A 50 10.20 13.37 16.42
N PHE A 51 10.21 13.22 15.08
CA PHE A 51 9.71 12.04 14.41
C PHE A 51 10.70 10.89 14.43
N GLY A 52 10.19 9.67 14.49
CA GLY A 52 10.95 8.44 14.34
C GLY A 52 11.40 8.18 12.91
N PHE A 53 11.88 6.97 12.64
CA PHE A 53 12.18 6.52 11.29
C PHE A 53 10.91 6.45 10.46
N GLN A 54 10.97 7.01 9.26
CA GLN A 54 9.94 6.94 8.22
C GLN A 54 10.40 6.00 7.11
N HIS A 55 9.49 5.18 6.62
CA HIS A 55 9.75 4.20 5.57
C HIS A 55 9.20 4.67 4.23
N PHE A 56 9.93 4.34 3.16
CA PHE A 56 9.60 4.74 1.80
C PHE A 56 9.67 3.54 0.85
N VAL A 57 8.72 3.52 -0.08
CA VAL A 57 8.71 2.52 -1.15
C VAL A 57 9.89 2.76 -2.08
N HIS A 58 10.57 1.68 -2.45
CA HIS A 58 11.69 1.68 -3.37
C HIS A 58 11.60 0.46 -4.29
N ASP A 59 12.02 0.63 -5.55
CA ASP A 59 12.15 -0.44 -6.54
C ASP A 59 10.91 -1.35 -6.61
N ALA A 60 9.76 -0.74 -6.88
CA ALA A 60 8.44 -1.38 -6.75
C ALA A 60 7.91 -1.99 -8.07
N GLU A 61 8.79 -2.38 -8.99
CA GLU A 61 8.40 -2.93 -10.31
C GLU A 61 7.67 -4.28 -10.20
N HIS A 62 7.85 -5.00 -9.09
CA HIS A 62 7.15 -6.26 -8.83
C HIS A 62 5.81 -6.06 -8.09
N THR A 63 5.05 -5.05 -8.50
CA THR A 63 3.69 -4.75 -7.99
C THR A 63 2.63 -4.92 -9.06
N LEU A 64 1.35 -4.95 -8.66
CA LEU A 64 0.17 -4.97 -9.54
C LEU A 64 0.12 -6.18 -10.49
N LEU A 65 0.79 -7.27 -10.16
CA LEU A 65 0.93 -8.46 -10.99
C LEU A 65 -0.20 -9.45 -10.76
N ASN A 66 -0.45 -9.82 -9.52
CA ASN A 66 -1.48 -10.78 -9.11
C ASN A 66 -2.45 -10.13 -8.13
N VAL A 67 -3.70 -9.99 -8.53
CA VAL A 67 -4.73 -9.34 -7.71
C VAL A 67 -4.98 -10.06 -6.37
N ASN A 68 -4.74 -11.37 -6.31
CA ASN A 68 -4.92 -12.18 -5.09
C ASN A 68 -3.65 -12.27 -4.22
N GLN A 69 -2.56 -11.59 -4.63
CA GLN A 69 -1.31 -11.67 -3.88
C GLN A 69 -1.52 -11.23 -2.43
N ASN A 70 -1.22 -12.13 -1.49
CA ASN A 70 -1.20 -11.81 -0.07
C ASN A 70 0.26 -11.58 0.38
N ARG A 71 0.48 -10.43 1.05
CA ARG A 71 1.78 -10.02 1.59
C ARG A 71 1.70 -9.66 3.08
N THR A 72 0.61 -10.03 3.77
CA THR A 72 0.41 -9.66 5.18
C THR A 72 1.40 -10.37 6.11
N GLY A 73 1.81 -11.58 5.78
CA GLY A 73 2.68 -12.39 6.60
C GLY A 73 1.86 -13.32 7.52
N PRO A 74 2.34 -13.65 8.74
CA PRO A 74 3.68 -13.32 9.23
C PRO A 74 4.77 -14.07 8.47
N TYR A 75 5.90 -13.40 8.27
CA TYR A 75 7.10 -14.04 7.74
C TYR A 75 8.01 -14.45 8.89
N SER A 76 8.58 -15.67 8.79
CA SER A 76 9.48 -16.16 9.82
C SER A 76 10.78 -15.35 9.85
N ALA A 77 11.22 -15.01 11.05
CA ALA A 77 12.53 -14.43 11.28
C ALA A 77 13.60 -15.53 11.16
N GLY A 78 13.89 -15.98 9.94
CA GLY A 78 15.07 -16.83 9.73
C GLY A 78 16.35 -16.12 10.19
N SER A 79 17.49 -16.81 10.17
CA SER A 79 18.79 -16.27 10.63
C SER A 79 19.21 -14.95 9.92
N SER A 80 18.65 -14.68 8.76
CA SER A 80 18.90 -13.48 7.96
C SER A 80 17.86 -12.38 8.14
N PHE A 81 16.83 -12.58 8.97
CA PHE A 81 15.80 -11.59 9.18
C PHE A 81 16.35 -10.41 9.98
N GLN A 82 16.38 -9.25 9.37
CA GLN A 82 16.87 -8.04 10.01
C GLN A 82 15.79 -7.48 10.94
N TYR A 83 16.11 -7.26 12.21
CA TYR A 83 15.17 -6.72 13.19
C TYR A 83 14.71 -5.28 12.89
N PHE A 84 15.52 -4.52 12.17
CA PHE A 84 15.12 -3.19 11.73
C PHE A 84 14.71 -3.20 10.27
N ASN A 85 13.49 -3.65 10.03
CA ASN A 85 12.81 -3.55 8.74
C ASN A 85 11.29 -3.36 8.97
N PRO A 86 10.57 -2.78 8.00
CA PRO A 86 9.15 -2.49 8.16
C PRO A 86 8.28 -3.71 8.48
N GLN A 87 8.55 -4.85 7.87
CA GLN A 87 7.77 -6.08 8.10
C GLN A 87 7.93 -6.61 9.52
N TYR A 88 9.16 -6.60 10.05
CA TYR A 88 9.40 -7.05 11.42
C TYR A 88 8.69 -6.13 12.43
N LEU A 89 8.82 -4.83 12.24
CA LEU A 89 8.14 -3.84 13.09
C LEU A 89 6.62 -4.00 13.02
N TRP A 90 6.08 -4.12 11.81
CA TRP A 90 4.66 -4.37 11.57
C TRP A 90 4.15 -5.59 12.32
N GLN A 91 4.82 -6.74 12.19
CA GLN A 91 4.42 -7.98 12.85
C GLN A 91 4.51 -7.89 14.38
N LYS A 92 5.55 -7.23 14.90
CA LYS A 92 5.73 -7.12 16.36
C LYS A 92 4.78 -6.12 17.01
N LEU A 93 4.41 -5.08 16.32
CA LEU A 93 3.46 -4.10 16.83
C LEU A 93 2.02 -4.62 16.84
N GLN A 94 1.70 -5.65 16.07
CA GLN A 94 0.35 -6.26 16.08
C GLN A 94 -0.03 -6.92 17.42
N ASP A 95 0.94 -7.22 18.27
CA ASP A 95 0.66 -7.69 19.64
C ASP A 95 0.05 -6.59 20.53
N ASN A 96 0.02 -5.33 20.06
CA ASN A 96 -0.49 -4.17 20.78
C ASN A 96 -1.86 -3.74 20.23
N ASP A 97 -2.87 -3.68 21.09
CA ASP A 97 -4.26 -3.36 20.72
C ASP A 97 -4.39 -1.93 20.15
N GLU A 98 -3.68 -0.95 20.71
CA GLU A 98 -3.70 0.42 20.19
C GLU A 98 -3.09 0.52 18.79
N PHE A 99 -2.09 -0.31 18.50
CA PHE A 99 -1.54 -0.37 17.15
C PHE A 99 -2.58 -0.93 16.18
N ARG A 100 -3.28 -2.02 16.53
CA ARG A 100 -4.34 -2.59 15.69
C ARG A 100 -5.47 -1.59 15.44
N LEU A 101 -5.87 -0.82 16.46
CA LEU A 101 -6.86 0.25 16.29
C LEU A 101 -6.37 1.32 15.31
N LYS A 102 -5.11 1.76 15.41
CA LYS A 102 -4.52 2.70 14.45
C LYS A 102 -4.47 2.13 13.03
N VAL A 103 -4.15 0.84 12.89
CA VAL A 103 -4.20 0.16 11.58
C VAL A 103 -5.61 0.19 11.01
N ALA A 104 -6.62 -0.13 11.81
CA ALA A 104 -8.02 -0.08 11.40
C ALA A 104 -8.45 1.34 10.97
N ASP A 105 -8.03 2.37 11.70
CA ASP A 105 -8.29 3.78 11.34
C ASP A 105 -7.67 4.14 9.99
N HIS A 106 -6.43 3.73 9.73
CA HIS A 106 -5.74 3.98 8.46
C HIS A 106 -6.37 3.18 7.30
N ILE A 107 -6.77 1.93 7.54
CA ILE A 107 -7.54 1.14 6.56
C ILE A 107 -8.83 1.88 6.22
N HIS A 108 -9.58 2.33 7.22
CA HIS A 108 -10.83 3.07 7.02
C HIS A 108 -10.61 4.37 6.23
N LYS A 109 -9.60 5.13 6.59
CA LYS A 109 -9.22 6.38 5.92
C LYS A 109 -8.88 6.18 4.44
N HIS A 110 -8.13 5.12 4.11
CA HIS A 110 -7.58 4.96 2.77
C HIS A 110 -8.42 4.08 1.85
N MET A 111 -9.19 3.13 2.39
CA MET A 111 -9.95 2.17 1.59
C MET A 111 -11.45 2.44 1.52
N PHE A 112 -11.95 3.45 2.26
CA PHE A 112 -13.35 3.83 2.29
C PHE A 112 -13.54 5.32 1.99
N ASN A 113 -14.78 5.71 1.73
CA ASN A 113 -15.23 7.11 1.68
C ASN A 113 -14.38 8.04 0.78
N GLY A 114 -13.96 7.56 -0.39
CA GLY A 114 -13.12 8.31 -1.32
C GLY A 114 -11.64 8.34 -0.94
N GLY A 115 -11.19 7.46 -0.04
CA GLY A 115 -9.78 7.29 0.30
C GLY A 115 -8.94 6.85 -0.90
N VAL A 116 -7.64 7.08 -0.81
CA VAL A 116 -6.68 6.95 -1.94
C VAL A 116 -6.57 5.53 -2.50
N LEU A 117 -6.88 4.51 -1.71
CA LEU A 117 -6.87 3.09 -2.13
C LEU A 117 -8.25 2.59 -2.57
N THR A 118 -9.28 3.45 -2.61
CA THR A 118 -10.55 3.09 -3.25
C THR A 118 -10.35 2.89 -4.74
N ARG A 119 -11.23 2.10 -5.35
CA ARG A 119 -11.18 1.81 -6.78
C ARG A 119 -11.11 3.09 -7.63
N GLU A 120 -11.95 4.06 -7.31
CA GLU A 120 -12.09 5.31 -8.07
C GLU A 120 -10.81 6.13 -7.98
N GLN A 121 -10.34 6.39 -6.77
CA GLN A 121 -9.14 7.22 -6.54
C GLN A 121 -7.86 6.53 -7.06
N ALA A 122 -7.71 5.25 -6.81
CA ALA A 122 -6.55 4.49 -7.31
C ALA A 122 -6.54 4.44 -8.84
N THR A 123 -7.72 4.31 -9.50
CA THR A 123 -7.84 4.36 -10.96
C THR A 123 -7.45 5.74 -11.50
N GLU A 124 -7.97 6.81 -10.91
CA GLU A 124 -7.67 8.18 -11.31
C GLU A 124 -6.16 8.47 -11.23
N LEU A 125 -5.54 8.16 -10.09
CA LEU A 125 -4.10 8.36 -9.88
C LEU A 125 -3.25 7.54 -10.86
N PHE A 126 -3.63 6.29 -11.10
CA PHE A 126 -2.93 5.41 -12.02
C PHE A 126 -3.01 5.92 -13.46
N LEU A 127 -4.21 6.32 -13.91
CA LEU A 127 -4.41 6.87 -15.26
C LEU A 127 -3.71 8.21 -15.45
N LYS A 128 -3.69 9.06 -14.43
CA LYS A 128 -2.92 10.31 -14.45
C LYS A 128 -1.41 10.03 -14.68
N ARG A 129 -0.82 9.05 -13.98
CA ARG A 129 0.57 8.63 -14.19
C ARG A 129 0.78 8.02 -15.58
N LYS A 130 -0.16 7.22 -16.04
CA LYS A 130 -0.17 6.71 -17.42
C LYS A 130 -0.05 7.84 -18.43
N GLU A 131 -0.84 8.90 -18.31
CA GLU A 131 -0.83 10.02 -19.24
C GLU A 131 0.50 10.79 -19.22
N GLU A 132 1.09 10.99 -18.04
CA GLU A 132 2.37 11.68 -17.89
C GLU A 132 3.51 11.00 -18.68
N ILE A 133 3.53 9.66 -18.75
CA ILE A 133 4.61 8.89 -19.38
C ILE A 133 4.26 8.36 -20.77
N ASP A 134 3.05 8.52 -21.26
CA ASP A 134 2.51 7.91 -22.48
C ASP A 134 3.42 8.14 -23.71
N ARG A 135 3.89 9.37 -23.90
CA ARG A 135 4.82 9.71 -25.01
C ARG A 135 6.21 9.14 -24.80
N ALA A 136 6.68 9.09 -23.56
CA ALA A 136 8.00 8.55 -23.25
C ALA A 136 8.08 7.05 -23.57
N VAL A 137 6.97 6.31 -23.37
CA VAL A 137 6.90 4.88 -23.70
C VAL A 137 7.08 4.60 -25.19
N VAL A 138 6.74 5.53 -26.08
CA VAL A 138 7.03 5.40 -27.52
C VAL A 138 8.54 5.36 -27.76
N ALA A 139 9.29 6.30 -27.17
CA ALA A 139 10.75 6.34 -27.29
C ALA A 139 11.41 5.14 -26.61
N GLU A 140 10.91 4.73 -25.44
CA GLU A 140 11.34 3.52 -24.74
C GLU A 140 11.14 2.27 -25.59
N SER A 141 9.98 2.13 -26.22
CA SER A 141 9.66 1.03 -27.14
C SER A 141 10.59 0.99 -28.35
N ALA A 142 10.87 2.15 -28.93
CA ALA A 142 11.76 2.25 -30.09
C ALA A 142 13.21 1.89 -29.76
N ARG A 143 13.66 2.17 -28.52
CA ARG A 143 15.03 1.93 -28.09
C ARG A 143 15.27 0.53 -27.53
N TRP A 144 14.30 -0.01 -26.78
CA TRP A 144 14.50 -1.21 -25.96
C TRP A 144 13.46 -2.30 -26.21
N GLY A 145 12.45 -2.05 -27.05
CA GLY A 145 11.35 -2.98 -27.24
C GLY A 145 11.76 -4.38 -27.70
N ASP A 146 12.83 -4.46 -28.50
CA ASP A 146 13.40 -5.71 -29.02
C ASP A 146 14.56 -6.28 -28.17
N SER A 147 14.97 -5.60 -27.09
CA SER A 147 16.17 -5.96 -26.31
C SER A 147 16.14 -7.38 -25.73
N LYS A 148 14.97 -7.98 -25.58
CA LYS A 148 14.76 -9.31 -24.98
C LYS A 148 14.03 -10.29 -25.91
N ARG A 149 13.63 -9.85 -27.13
CA ARG A 149 12.83 -10.66 -28.05
C ARG A 149 12.83 -10.07 -29.46
N SER A 150 12.63 -10.93 -30.47
CA SER A 150 12.59 -10.55 -31.91
C SER A 150 11.31 -9.79 -32.29
N ASP A 151 10.18 -10.07 -31.60
CA ASP A 151 8.92 -9.32 -31.76
C ASP A 151 8.86 -8.25 -30.67
N PRO A 152 9.07 -6.97 -30.99
CA PRO A 152 9.31 -5.95 -29.97
C PRO A 152 8.09 -5.64 -29.13
N PHE A 153 8.28 -5.39 -27.85
CA PHE A 153 7.29 -4.74 -27.04
C PHE A 153 7.13 -3.29 -27.45
N THR A 154 5.91 -2.89 -27.75
CA THR A 154 5.60 -1.50 -28.07
C THR A 154 4.56 -0.93 -27.11
N ARG A 155 4.43 0.39 -27.16
CA ARG A 155 3.37 1.08 -26.46
C ARG A 155 2.00 0.45 -26.77
N ASP A 156 1.71 0.21 -28.04
CA ASP A 156 0.36 -0.19 -28.47
C ASP A 156 0.08 -1.69 -28.26
N ASN A 157 1.06 -2.57 -28.50
CA ASN A 157 0.85 -4.01 -28.38
C ASN A 157 1.02 -4.57 -26.94
N ALA A 158 1.85 -3.95 -26.12
CA ALA A 158 2.18 -4.45 -24.80
C ALA A 158 1.75 -3.49 -23.68
N TRP A 159 2.21 -2.25 -23.71
CA TRP A 159 2.00 -1.32 -22.59
C TRP A 159 0.52 -0.96 -22.40
N ILE A 160 -0.20 -0.56 -23.44
CA ILE A 160 -1.63 -0.25 -23.35
C ILE A 160 -2.44 -1.46 -22.87
N ARG A 161 -2.09 -2.65 -23.31
CA ARG A 161 -2.75 -3.89 -22.86
C ARG A 161 -2.54 -4.12 -21.37
N THR A 162 -1.30 -3.92 -20.90
CA THR A 162 -0.96 -4.06 -19.47
C THR A 162 -1.69 -3.02 -18.64
N ILE A 163 -1.72 -1.74 -19.06
CA ILE A 163 -2.47 -0.68 -18.40
C ILE A 163 -3.96 -1.07 -18.26
N ASN A 164 -4.59 -1.50 -19.35
CA ASN A 164 -5.98 -1.91 -19.34
C ASN A 164 -6.23 -3.11 -18.40
N ASN A 165 -5.31 -4.05 -18.34
CA ASN A 165 -5.39 -5.18 -17.41
C ASN A 165 -5.27 -4.73 -15.95
N VAL A 166 -4.34 -3.83 -15.65
CA VAL A 166 -4.19 -3.29 -14.29
C VAL A 166 -5.47 -2.57 -13.85
N VAL A 167 -6.05 -1.71 -14.69
CA VAL A 167 -7.28 -0.98 -14.35
C VAL A 167 -8.46 -1.92 -14.21
N ASN A 168 -8.69 -2.79 -15.20
CA ASN A 168 -9.94 -3.58 -15.30
C ASN A 168 -9.92 -4.84 -14.44
N ASN A 169 -8.76 -5.39 -14.11
CA ASN A 169 -8.63 -6.61 -13.33
C ASN A 169 -8.03 -6.36 -11.94
N PHE A 170 -6.88 -5.67 -11.86
CA PHE A 170 -6.21 -5.48 -10.60
C PHE A 170 -6.92 -4.42 -9.74
N ILE A 171 -6.90 -3.16 -10.12
CA ILE A 171 -7.43 -2.04 -9.31
C ILE A 171 -8.92 -2.26 -9.02
N ARG A 172 -9.68 -2.75 -10.01
CA ARG A 172 -11.12 -3.01 -9.88
C ARG A 172 -11.50 -3.88 -8.68
N ARG A 173 -10.64 -4.82 -8.29
CA ARG A 173 -10.94 -5.84 -7.26
C ARG A 173 -10.02 -5.77 -6.05
N ARG A 174 -8.91 -5.03 -6.18
CA ARG A 174 -7.81 -5.13 -5.22
C ARG A 174 -8.19 -4.64 -3.82
N ALA A 175 -8.94 -3.56 -3.72
CA ALA A 175 -9.37 -3.02 -2.44
C ALA A 175 -10.12 -4.07 -1.62
N ASP A 176 -11.14 -4.72 -2.21
CA ASP A 176 -11.95 -5.73 -1.52
C ASP A 176 -11.13 -6.94 -1.09
N ILE A 177 -10.20 -7.37 -1.94
CA ILE A 177 -9.34 -8.54 -1.66
C ILE A 177 -8.38 -8.24 -0.50
N VAL A 178 -7.70 -7.09 -0.54
CA VAL A 178 -6.78 -6.70 0.55
C VAL A 178 -7.53 -6.45 1.83
N PHE A 179 -8.69 -5.81 1.77
CA PHE A 179 -9.55 -5.61 2.93
C PHE A 179 -9.91 -6.96 3.59
N SER A 180 -10.34 -7.94 2.80
CA SER A 180 -10.63 -9.29 3.31
C SER A 180 -9.39 -9.97 3.91
N GLN A 181 -8.20 -9.78 3.34
CA GLN A 181 -6.95 -10.29 3.90
C GLN A 181 -6.64 -9.65 5.26
N LEU A 182 -6.83 -8.33 5.38
CA LEU A 182 -6.61 -7.59 6.63
C LEU A 182 -7.63 -7.95 7.73
N GLN A 183 -8.88 -8.24 7.35
CA GLN A 183 -9.88 -8.76 8.30
C GLN A 183 -9.52 -10.17 8.80
N GLN A 184 -9.04 -11.05 7.92
CA GLN A 184 -8.59 -12.40 8.30
C GLN A 184 -7.41 -12.37 9.28
N ASP A 185 -6.58 -11.32 9.20
CA ASP A 185 -5.46 -11.09 10.12
C ASP A 185 -5.87 -10.27 11.38
N GLU A 186 -7.17 -10.08 11.60
CA GLU A 186 -7.72 -9.33 12.74
C GLU A 186 -7.24 -7.87 12.85
N LEU A 187 -6.89 -7.27 11.70
CA LEU A 187 -6.42 -5.89 11.60
C LEU A 187 -7.53 -4.88 11.27
N TYR A 188 -8.76 -5.38 11.10
CA TYR A 188 -9.95 -4.55 10.96
C TYR A 188 -11.15 -5.27 11.63
N PRO A 189 -12.00 -4.54 12.36
CA PRO A 189 -13.15 -5.13 13.04
C PRO A 189 -14.15 -5.79 12.10
N ASP A 190 -14.84 -6.82 12.58
CA ASP A 190 -15.96 -7.47 11.88
C ASP A 190 -17.25 -6.65 11.89
N VAL A 191 -17.28 -5.57 12.68
CA VAL A 191 -18.42 -4.67 12.78
C VAL A 191 -18.27 -3.52 11.79
N ASN A 192 -19.40 -3.11 11.20
CA ASN A 192 -19.41 -1.96 10.31
C ASN A 192 -19.07 -0.66 11.07
N ALA A 193 -18.23 0.16 10.46
CA ALA A 193 -17.95 1.48 10.97
C ALA A 193 -19.23 2.36 10.96
N PRO A 194 -19.36 3.31 11.89
CA PRO A 194 -20.48 4.25 11.86
C PRO A 194 -20.42 5.10 10.58
N VAL A 195 -21.61 5.43 10.07
CA VAL A 195 -21.74 6.33 8.92
C VAL A 195 -21.84 7.77 9.42
N LEU A 196 -20.91 8.59 8.97
CA LEU A 196 -20.87 10.02 9.31
C LEU A 196 -21.40 10.83 8.12
N ASN A 197 -22.02 11.97 8.39
CA ASN A 197 -22.39 12.92 7.34
C ASN A 197 -21.18 13.71 6.79
N GLN A 198 -20.01 13.60 7.45
CA GLN A 198 -18.73 14.17 7.00
C GLN A 198 -17.57 13.30 7.48
N PHE A 199 -16.68 12.90 6.58
CA PHE A 199 -15.52 12.03 6.85
C PHE A 199 -14.19 12.82 6.90
N GLY A 200 -14.14 13.85 7.69
CA GLY A 200 -12.99 14.74 7.82
C GLY A 200 -13.06 15.98 6.93
N GLY A 201 -12.02 16.80 6.97
CA GLY A 201 -11.97 18.07 6.26
C GLY A 201 -12.42 19.27 7.11
N ILE A 202 -12.42 20.44 6.48
CA ILE A 202 -12.86 21.70 7.10
C ILE A 202 -14.37 21.82 6.93
N VAL A 203 -15.06 22.11 8.01
CA VAL A 203 -16.51 22.35 8.03
C VAL A 203 -16.79 23.81 8.41
N GLY A 204 -17.93 24.34 7.97
CA GLY A 204 -18.37 25.69 8.33
C GLY A 204 -18.84 25.81 9.77
N ASP A 205 -18.93 27.05 10.26
CA ASP A 205 -19.48 27.36 11.58
C ASP A 205 -20.91 26.83 11.70
N GLY A 206 -21.20 26.15 12.82
CA GLY A 206 -22.51 25.56 13.09
C GLY A 206 -22.76 24.21 12.43
N PHE A 207 -21.74 23.58 11.81
CA PHE A 207 -21.87 22.23 11.31
C PHE A 207 -22.20 21.24 12.44
N LEU A 208 -23.25 20.44 12.23
CA LEU A 208 -23.64 19.36 13.14
C LEU A 208 -23.14 18.03 12.59
N LEU A 209 -22.26 17.39 13.34
CA LEU A 209 -21.84 16.02 13.02
C LEU A 209 -22.96 15.04 13.36
N GLU A 210 -23.43 14.33 12.36
CA GLU A 210 -24.39 13.24 12.53
C GLU A 210 -23.65 11.90 12.45
N VAL A 211 -23.91 11.04 13.43
CA VAL A 211 -23.35 9.69 13.53
C VAL A 211 -24.49 8.69 13.48
N ASN A 212 -24.59 7.97 12.37
CA ASN A 212 -25.56 6.90 12.21
C ASN A 212 -24.90 5.54 12.48
N LYS A 213 -25.60 4.65 13.18
CA LYS A 213 -25.13 3.28 13.34
C LYS A 213 -25.02 2.64 11.97
N GLY A 214 -23.84 2.10 11.63
CA GLY A 214 -23.74 1.13 10.55
C GLY A 214 -24.69 -0.02 10.83
N ASN A 215 -25.26 -0.60 9.79
CA ASN A 215 -26.06 -1.81 9.94
C ASN A 215 -25.17 -2.90 10.56
N ALA A 216 -25.56 -3.39 11.74
CA ALA A 216 -24.93 -4.51 12.40
C ALA A 216 -25.26 -5.81 11.66
#